data_33374a08fa05a82064ebb8dc3e10d32a
#
_entry.id   33374a08fa05a82064ebb8dc3e10d32a
#
_cell.length_a   1.000
_cell.length_b   1.000
_cell.length_c   1.000
_cell.angle_alpha   90.00
_cell.angle_beta   90.00
_cell.angle_gamma   90.00
#
_symmetry.space_group_name_H-M   'P 1'
#
loop_
_entity.id
_entity.type
_entity.pdbx_description
1 polymer ?
#
loop_
_entity_poly.entity_id
_entity_poly.type
_entity_poly.pdbx_seq_one_letter_code
_entity_poly.pdbx_strand_id
1 'polypeptide(L)'
;NNAVKVFKFTVKPTIGDVGIRVQDILLLDIIKNNLADRPIHISTTTGGDSNLGLDEYLQMQGLTFKLVPERIYETGNVVNEKVMREHLFNTNTLQTNNYKPYYQPGFKFRGLDDKSNLFFDDNHFRMMQSYRGAYLNLAGYYINKDQKDKAIETLNFMNKIISVNRVEMEDNLFFKMVMIYRQLGAYDQFSKYGMKFVDKVTEKIKENRVSLE
;
A
#
# COMPACT_ATOMS: atom_id res chain seq x y z
N ASN A 1 -5.43 29.85 -16.42
CA ASN A 1 -6.25 30.36 -15.29
C ASN A 1 -6.87 29.15 -14.59
N ASN A 2 -6.10 28.50 -13.70
CA ASN A 2 -6.67 27.54 -12.75
C ASN A 2 -7.25 28.37 -11.61
N ALA A 3 -8.51 28.71 -11.70
CA ALA A 3 -9.26 29.22 -10.58
C ALA A 3 -9.12 28.21 -9.43
N VAL A 4 -8.61 28.64 -8.30
CA VAL A 4 -8.48 27.84 -7.09
C VAL A 4 -9.89 27.37 -6.72
N LYS A 5 -10.19 26.11 -7.03
CA LYS A 5 -11.44 25.50 -6.56
C LYS A 5 -11.39 25.49 -5.04
N VAL A 6 -12.39 26.05 -4.41
CA VAL A 6 -12.47 26.10 -2.95
C VAL A 6 -12.52 24.68 -2.43
N PHE A 7 -11.48 24.26 -1.70
CA PHE A 7 -11.44 22.96 -1.04
C PHE A 7 -12.20 23.06 0.30
N LYS A 8 -13.26 22.30 0.45
CA LYS A 8 -14.08 22.26 1.66
C LYS A 8 -14.18 20.85 2.19
N PHE A 9 -13.88 20.64 3.45
CA PHE A 9 -14.05 19.39 4.16
C PHE A 9 -14.46 19.62 5.60
N THR A 10 -15.01 18.61 6.26
CA THR A 10 -15.37 18.65 7.67
C THR A 10 -14.23 18.09 8.49
N VAL A 11 -13.67 18.92 9.38
CA VAL A 11 -12.64 18.48 10.31
C VAL A 11 -13.27 17.52 11.34
N LYS A 12 -12.73 16.31 11.43
CA LYS A 12 -13.13 15.33 12.43
C LYS A 12 -12.25 15.47 13.69
N PRO A 13 -12.81 15.31 14.90
CA PRO A 13 -12.04 15.28 16.12
C PRO A 13 -10.98 14.17 16.11
N THR A 14 -9.85 14.39 16.76
CA THR A 14 -8.75 13.42 16.94
C THR A 14 -8.41 13.20 18.41
N ILE A 15 -9.07 13.92 19.33
CA ILE A 15 -9.05 13.72 20.77
C ILE A 15 -10.51 13.56 21.25
N GLY A 16 -10.92 12.34 21.57
CA GLY A 16 -12.31 12.06 21.91
C GLY A 16 -13.25 12.55 20.80
N ASP A 17 -14.43 13.07 21.21
CA ASP A 17 -15.45 13.52 20.24
C ASP A 17 -15.44 15.02 19.95
N VAL A 18 -14.56 15.80 20.60
CA VAL A 18 -14.67 17.28 20.60
C VAL A 18 -13.37 18.03 20.31
N GLY A 19 -12.21 17.36 20.34
CA GLY A 19 -10.90 18.04 20.27
C GLY A 19 -10.05 17.63 19.07
N ILE A 20 -9.12 18.52 18.72
CA ILE A 20 -8.03 18.23 17.76
C ILE A 20 -6.67 18.47 18.45
N ARG A 21 -5.64 17.73 18.03
CA ARG A 21 -4.29 17.83 18.57
C ARG A 21 -3.55 19.02 17.97
N VAL A 22 -2.48 19.46 18.63
CA VAL A 22 -1.62 20.55 18.10
C VAL A 22 -1.04 20.19 16.73
N GLN A 23 -0.63 18.94 16.53
CA GLN A 23 -0.15 18.45 15.24
C GLN A 23 -1.20 18.55 14.12
N ASP A 24 -2.48 18.44 14.47
CA ASP A 24 -3.58 18.54 13.51
C ASP A 24 -3.79 19.99 13.06
N ILE A 25 -3.60 20.94 13.99
CA ILE A 25 -3.59 22.38 13.66
C ILE A 25 -2.45 22.70 12.70
N LEU A 26 -1.26 22.13 12.95
CA LEU A 26 -0.12 22.29 12.05
C LEU A 26 -0.40 21.68 10.66
N LEU A 27 -1.04 20.54 10.59
CA LEU A 27 -1.45 19.94 9.32
C LEU A 27 -2.43 20.84 8.56
N LEU A 28 -3.42 21.39 9.24
CA LEU A 28 -4.37 22.35 8.64
C LEU A 28 -3.67 23.60 8.11
N ASP A 29 -2.68 24.10 8.84
CA ASP A 29 -1.88 25.27 8.42
C ASP A 29 -1.02 24.93 7.18
N ILE A 30 -0.40 23.75 7.14
CA ILE A 30 0.33 23.26 5.97
C ILE A 30 -0.60 23.17 4.75
N ILE A 31 -1.80 22.60 4.91
CA ILE A 31 -2.78 22.47 3.83
C ILE A 31 -3.19 23.86 3.32
N LYS A 32 -3.54 24.75 4.23
CA LYS A 32 -3.97 26.11 3.90
C LYS A 32 -2.93 26.87 3.08
N ASN A 33 -1.66 26.75 3.45
CA ASN A 33 -0.59 27.56 2.86
C ASN A 33 0.08 26.92 1.63
N ASN A 34 -0.16 25.63 1.34
CA ASN A 34 0.57 24.94 0.28
C ASN A 34 -0.32 24.25 -0.77
N LEU A 35 -1.59 23.96 -0.48
CA LEU A 35 -2.42 23.13 -1.36
C LEU A 35 -2.56 23.70 -2.78
N ALA A 36 -2.52 25.04 -2.93
CA ALA A 36 -2.63 25.71 -4.23
C ALA A 36 -1.36 25.56 -5.09
N ASP A 37 -0.19 25.50 -4.45
CA ASP A 37 1.09 25.63 -5.14
C ASP A 37 1.91 24.33 -5.13
N ARG A 38 1.66 23.45 -4.17
CA ARG A 38 2.45 22.24 -3.95
C ARG A 38 1.58 21.03 -3.68
N PRO A 39 1.93 19.83 -4.23
CA PRO A 39 1.26 18.61 -3.86
C PRO A 39 1.56 18.25 -2.40
N ILE A 40 0.51 17.90 -1.65
CA ILE A 40 0.63 17.42 -0.27
C ILE A 40 0.46 15.92 -0.29
N HIS A 41 1.41 15.21 0.32
CA HIS A 41 1.40 13.75 0.46
C HIS A 41 1.47 13.36 1.93
N ILE A 42 0.65 12.39 2.32
CA ILE A 42 0.64 11.75 3.64
C ILE A 42 1.20 10.34 3.47
N SER A 43 2.10 9.91 4.35
CA SER A 43 2.65 8.54 4.30
C SER A 43 1.56 7.50 4.58
N THR A 44 1.64 6.33 3.93
CA THR A 44 0.78 5.17 4.24
C THR A 44 1.02 4.60 5.64
N THR A 45 2.12 4.97 6.30
CA THR A 45 2.44 4.57 7.67
C THR A 45 1.86 5.51 8.73
N THR A 46 1.25 6.62 8.33
CA THR A 46 0.54 7.53 9.24
C THR A 46 -0.76 6.85 9.69
N GLY A 47 -1.03 6.85 10.99
CA GLY A 47 -2.28 6.26 11.53
C GLY A 47 -3.51 6.99 11.00
N GLY A 48 -4.56 6.22 10.65
CA GLY A 48 -5.81 6.74 10.11
C GLY A 48 -6.50 7.79 11.00
N ASP A 49 -6.35 7.68 12.31
CA ASP A 49 -6.91 8.62 13.29
C ASP A 49 -6.34 10.05 13.17
N SER A 50 -5.26 10.23 12.40
CA SER A 50 -4.62 11.53 12.17
C SER A 50 -5.08 12.22 10.88
N ASN A 51 -6.02 11.65 10.15
CA ASN A 51 -6.42 12.18 8.84
C ASN A 51 -7.45 13.31 8.90
N LEU A 52 -7.93 13.74 10.09
CA LEU A 52 -8.83 14.88 10.29
C LEU A 52 -10.12 14.86 9.45
N GLY A 53 -10.53 13.73 8.91
CA GLY A 53 -11.64 13.62 7.96
C GLY A 53 -11.25 13.83 6.50
N LEU A 54 -9.95 13.84 6.19
CA LEU A 54 -9.44 13.96 4.82
C LEU A 54 -9.50 12.65 4.02
N ASP A 55 -9.90 11.52 4.62
CA ASP A 55 -9.87 10.19 3.99
C ASP A 55 -10.54 10.16 2.62
N GLU A 56 -11.63 10.92 2.46
CA GLU A 56 -12.35 11.02 1.19
C GLU A 56 -11.58 11.77 0.08
N TYR A 57 -10.46 12.39 0.42
CA TYR A 57 -9.63 13.19 -0.47
C TYR A 57 -8.20 12.64 -0.62
N LEU A 58 -7.92 11.47 -0.07
CA LEU A 58 -6.60 10.85 -0.04
C LEU A 58 -6.45 9.79 -1.13
N GLN A 59 -5.94 10.16 -2.29
CA GLN A 59 -5.67 9.26 -3.41
C GLN A 59 -4.33 8.55 -3.25
N MET A 60 -4.32 7.23 -3.31
CA MET A 60 -3.09 6.44 -3.18
C MET A 60 -2.15 6.60 -4.39
N GLN A 61 -0.89 6.91 -4.11
CA GLN A 61 0.20 7.06 -5.08
C GLN A 61 1.50 6.45 -4.52
N GLY A 62 1.80 5.21 -4.88
CA GLY A 62 2.94 4.46 -4.32
C GLY A 62 2.74 4.13 -2.84
N LEU A 63 3.63 4.60 -1.98
CA LEU A 63 3.55 4.48 -0.51
C LEU A 63 3.09 5.78 0.17
N THR A 64 2.39 6.62 -0.55
CA THR A 64 1.79 7.86 -0.02
C THR A 64 0.37 8.03 -0.50
N PHE A 65 -0.38 8.82 0.24
CA PHE A 65 -1.68 9.34 -0.18
C PHE A 65 -1.52 10.81 -0.56
N LYS A 66 -1.83 11.15 -1.81
CA LYS A 66 -1.88 12.53 -2.26
C LYS A 66 -3.22 13.15 -1.89
N LEU A 67 -3.19 14.33 -1.28
CA LEU A 67 -4.38 15.13 -1.06
C LEU A 67 -4.87 15.70 -2.40
N VAL A 68 -6.09 15.35 -2.79
CA VAL A 68 -6.76 15.79 -4.01
C VAL A 68 -8.03 16.56 -3.67
N PRO A 69 -8.43 17.58 -4.47
CA PRO A 69 -9.60 18.40 -4.15
C PRO A 69 -10.95 17.71 -4.45
N GLU A 70 -10.93 16.50 -4.96
CA GLU A 70 -12.10 15.73 -5.35
C GLU A 70 -12.32 14.56 -4.40
N ARG A 71 -13.57 14.24 -4.11
CA ARG A 71 -13.91 13.05 -3.31
C ARG A 71 -13.60 11.79 -4.12
N ILE A 72 -12.60 11.04 -3.68
CA ILE A 72 -12.05 9.87 -4.39
C ILE A 72 -13.07 8.73 -4.54
N TYR A 73 -13.98 8.56 -3.59
CA TYR A 73 -15.01 7.52 -3.65
C TYR A 73 -16.11 7.85 -4.66
N GLU A 74 -16.48 9.12 -4.80
CA GLU A 74 -17.48 9.56 -5.79
C GLU A 74 -16.95 9.44 -7.23
N THR A 75 -15.65 9.71 -7.42
CA THR A 75 -14.98 9.62 -8.74
C THR A 75 -14.43 8.23 -9.04
N GLY A 76 -14.39 7.33 -8.04
CA GLY A 76 -13.74 6.02 -8.15
C GLY A 76 -12.21 6.09 -8.29
N ASN A 77 -11.62 7.26 -8.00
CA ASN A 77 -10.18 7.53 -8.16
C ASN A 77 -9.39 7.31 -6.86
N VAL A 78 -9.75 6.27 -6.10
CA VAL A 78 -9.06 5.91 -4.83
C VAL A 78 -7.57 5.63 -5.01
N VAL A 79 -7.17 5.22 -6.21
CA VAL A 79 -5.80 4.91 -6.60
C VAL A 79 -5.45 5.64 -7.89
N ASN A 80 -4.28 6.25 -7.96
CA ASN A 80 -3.73 6.73 -9.23
C ASN A 80 -3.04 5.57 -9.95
N GLU A 81 -3.77 4.92 -10.87
CA GLU A 81 -3.29 3.73 -11.59
C GLU A 81 -1.94 3.98 -12.28
N LYS A 82 -1.79 5.11 -12.97
CA LYS A 82 -0.57 5.44 -13.70
C LYS A 82 0.64 5.49 -12.76
N VAL A 83 0.55 6.27 -11.70
CA VAL A 83 1.63 6.43 -10.73
C VAL A 83 1.92 5.12 -10.00
N MET A 84 0.89 4.37 -9.62
CA MET A 84 1.07 3.07 -8.97
C MET A 84 1.79 2.08 -9.88
N ARG A 85 1.42 1.99 -11.16
CA ARG A 85 2.12 1.11 -12.11
C ARG A 85 3.56 1.56 -12.34
N GLU A 86 3.82 2.85 -12.51
CA GLU A 86 5.17 3.39 -12.66
C GLU A 86 6.07 3.01 -11.47
N HIS A 87 5.55 3.06 -10.25
CA HIS A 87 6.32 2.74 -9.04
C HIS A 87 6.46 1.23 -8.80
N LEU A 88 5.39 0.46 -8.98
CA LEU A 88 5.36 -0.95 -8.59
C LEU A 88 5.90 -1.89 -9.67
N PHE A 89 5.78 -1.56 -10.95
CA PHE A 89 6.15 -2.44 -12.06
C PHE A 89 7.44 -2.03 -12.78
N ASN A 90 7.97 -0.84 -12.55
CA ASN A 90 9.19 -0.40 -13.20
C ASN A 90 10.43 -1.03 -12.54
N THR A 91 10.89 -2.14 -13.11
CA THR A 91 12.09 -2.87 -12.65
C THR A 91 13.39 -2.37 -13.29
N ASN A 92 13.32 -1.51 -14.31
CA ASN A 92 14.51 -1.03 -15.04
C ASN A 92 15.46 -0.21 -14.15
N THR A 93 14.97 0.33 -13.04
CA THR A 93 15.78 1.06 -12.06
C THR A 93 16.64 0.15 -11.18
N LEU A 94 16.45 -1.18 -11.23
CA LEU A 94 17.21 -2.14 -10.44
C LEU A 94 18.67 -2.25 -10.87
N GLN A 95 19.02 -1.86 -12.10
CA GLN A 95 20.33 -2.15 -12.71
C GLN A 95 21.31 -0.98 -12.69
N THR A 96 20.92 0.23 -12.32
CA THR A 96 21.81 1.39 -12.36
C THR A 96 22.32 1.74 -10.97
N ASN A 97 23.64 1.58 -10.77
CA ASN A 97 24.36 2.13 -9.61
C ASN A 97 24.55 3.66 -9.70
N ASN A 98 24.14 4.29 -10.78
CA ASN A 98 24.30 5.71 -11.00
C ASN A 98 23.14 6.45 -10.34
N TYR A 99 23.43 7.16 -9.26
CA TYR A 99 22.52 8.14 -8.69
C TYR A 99 22.28 9.23 -9.73
N LYS A 100 21.03 9.37 -10.17
CA LYS A 100 20.62 10.51 -10.98
C LYS A 100 19.82 11.44 -10.07
N PRO A 101 20.11 12.73 -10.01
CA PRO A 101 19.43 13.68 -9.14
C PRO A 101 17.97 13.96 -9.57
N TYR A 102 17.51 13.34 -10.64
CA TYR A 102 16.17 13.51 -11.16
C TYR A 102 15.24 12.39 -10.69
N TYR A 103 13.94 12.70 -10.60
CA TYR A 103 12.90 11.74 -10.30
C TYR A 103 12.99 10.54 -11.25
N GLN A 104 13.13 9.37 -10.66
CA GLN A 104 13.10 8.09 -11.36
C GLN A 104 11.96 7.26 -10.77
N PRO A 105 10.88 7.02 -11.51
CA PRO A 105 9.80 6.18 -11.02
C PRO A 105 10.26 4.74 -10.86
N GLY A 106 9.77 4.08 -9.84
CA GLY A 106 10.01 2.67 -9.58
C GLY A 106 10.73 2.41 -8.26
N PHE A 107 10.17 1.47 -7.51
CA PHE A 107 10.80 0.97 -6.29
C PHE A 107 11.92 0.00 -6.62
N LYS A 108 13.04 0.11 -5.90
CA LYS A 108 14.21 -0.74 -6.11
C LYS A 108 14.12 -1.97 -5.21
N PHE A 109 13.51 -3.02 -5.70
CA PHE A 109 13.46 -4.31 -5.01
C PHE A 109 14.70 -5.13 -5.31
N ARG A 110 15.61 -5.26 -4.35
CA ARG A 110 16.84 -6.04 -4.48
C ARG A 110 16.90 -7.12 -3.41
N GLY A 111 17.31 -8.33 -3.81
CA GLY A 111 17.54 -9.43 -2.87
C GLY A 111 16.29 -9.95 -2.18
N LEU A 112 15.11 -9.74 -2.74
CA LEU A 112 13.83 -10.19 -2.21
C LEU A 112 13.32 -11.46 -2.90
N ASP A 113 14.07 -11.97 -3.87
CA ASP A 113 13.80 -13.24 -4.54
C ASP A 113 14.33 -14.43 -3.73
N ASP A 114 13.92 -15.66 -4.11
CA ASP A 114 14.30 -16.89 -3.41
C ASP A 114 15.81 -17.21 -3.45
N LYS A 115 16.58 -16.53 -4.31
CA LYS A 115 18.01 -16.77 -4.51
C LYS A 115 18.90 -15.92 -3.59
N SER A 116 18.33 -14.94 -2.94
CA SER A 116 19.07 -14.01 -2.10
C SER A 116 19.36 -14.62 -0.73
N ASN A 117 20.59 -14.38 -0.22
CA ASN A 117 21.02 -14.73 1.13
C ASN A 117 21.06 -13.51 2.07
N LEU A 118 20.44 -12.40 1.68
CA LEU A 118 20.43 -11.20 2.52
C LEU A 118 19.61 -11.44 3.80
N PHE A 119 20.13 -10.93 4.91
CA PHE A 119 19.39 -10.90 6.16
C PHE A 119 18.42 -9.73 6.18
N PHE A 120 17.22 -9.96 6.67
CA PHE A 120 16.19 -8.95 6.89
C PHE A 120 15.84 -8.90 8.37
N ASP A 121 15.96 -7.71 8.97
CA ASP A 121 15.50 -7.43 10.33
C ASP A 121 13.98 -7.10 10.35
N ASP A 122 13.43 -6.88 11.54
CA ASP A 122 12.02 -6.58 11.73
C ASP A 122 11.56 -5.29 11.01
N ASN A 123 12.47 -4.32 10.84
CA ASN A 123 12.14 -3.07 10.13
C ASN A 123 12.01 -3.32 8.64
N HIS A 124 12.93 -4.08 8.06
CA HIS A 124 12.84 -4.52 6.67
C HIS A 124 11.58 -5.34 6.45
N PHE A 125 11.25 -6.27 7.35
CA PHE A 125 10.03 -7.04 7.30
C PHE A 125 8.79 -6.14 7.25
N ARG A 126 8.66 -5.18 8.19
CA ARG A 126 7.53 -4.23 8.21
C ARG A 126 7.44 -3.37 6.97
N MET A 127 8.57 -2.89 6.46
CA MET A 127 8.59 -2.12 5.20
C MET A 127 8.07 -2.95 4.03
N MET A 128 8.43 -4.23 3.93
CA MET A 128 7.94 -5.10 2.87
C MET A 128 6.42 -5.32 2.93
N GLN A 129 5.83 -5.33 4.13
CA GLN A 129 4.37 -5.40 4.26
C GLN A 129 3.69 -4.14 3.67
N SER A 130 4.27 -2.95 3.84
CA SER A 130 3.76 -1.71 3.22
C SER A 130 3.76 -1.78 1.69
N TYR A 131 4.83 -2.31 1.09
CA TYR A 131 4.86 -2.54 -0.37
C TYR A 131 3.80 -3.56 -0.81
N ARG A 132 3.65 -4.67 -0.10
CA ARG A 132 2.59 -5.66 -0.39
C ARG A 132 1.20 -5.06 -0.27
N GLY A 133 0.97 -4.23 0.74
CA GLY A 133 -0.26 -3.47 0.89
C GLY A 133 -0.56 -2.59 -0.34
N ALA A 134 0.46 -1.94 -0.91
CA ALA A 134 0.31 -1.14 -2.12
C ALA A 134 -0.13 -2.00 -3.33
N TYR A 135 0.47 -3.18 -3.55
CA TYR A 135 0.04 -4.11 -4.60
C TYR A 135 -1.39 -4.62 -4.37
N LEU A 136 -1.75 -4.96 -3.14
CA LEU A 136 -3.09 -5.42 -2.80
C LEU A 136 -4.15 -4.34 -3.03
N ASN A 137 -3.83 -3.08 -2.73
CA ASN A 137 -4.72 -1.95 -2.98
C ASN A 137 -4.90 -1.69 -4.49
N LEU A 138 -3.82 -1.81 -5.28
CA LEU A 138 -3.91 -1.73 -6.73
C LEU A 138 -4.73 -2.89 -7.32
N ALA A 139 -4.55 -4.11 -6.83
CA ALA A 139 -5.36 -5.25 -7.24
C ALA A 139 -6.84 -5.05 -6.89
N GLY A 140 -7.14 -4.55 -5.69
CA GLY A 140 -8.50 -4.19 -5.27
C GLY A 140 -9.13 -3.11 -6.17
N TYR A 141 -8.36 -2.10 -6.56
CA TYR A 141 -8.80 -1.10 -7.52
C TYR A 141 -9.19 -1.72 -8.86
N TYR A 142 -8.39 -2.66 -9.39
CA TYR A 142 -8.70 -3.37 -10.63
C TYR A 142 -9.95 -4.25 -10.51
N ILE A 143 -10.16 -4.89 -9.36
CA ILE A 143 -11.39 -5.67 -9.09
C ILE A 143 -12.62 -4.76 -9.17
N ASN A 144 -12.57 -3.60 -8.52
CA ASN A 144 -13.67 -2.63 -8.55
C ASN A 144 -13.94 -2.05 -9.95
N LYS A 145 -12.98 -2.14 -10.87
CA LYS A 145 -13.10 -1.75 -12.28
C LYS A 145 -13.42 -2.94 -13.20
N ASP A 146 -13.69 -4.13 -12.66
CA ASP A 146 -13.90 -5.40 -13.38
C ASP A 146 -12.73 -5.81 -14.30
N GLN A 147 -11.50 -5.37 -13.97
CA GLN A 147 -10.27 -5.66 -14.70
C GLN A 147 -9.52 -6.84 -14.06
N LYS A 148 -10.14 -8.02 -14.11
CA LYS A 148 -9.66 -9.23 -13.42
C LYS A 148 -8.22 -9.63 -13.79
N ASP A 149 -7.90 -9.57 -15.08
CA ASP A 149 -6.56 -9.96 -15.58
C ASP A 149 -5.47 -9.05 -15.02
N LYS A 150 -5.71 -7.74 -14.94
CA LYS A 150 -4.75 -6.80 -14.32
C LYS A 150 -4.62 -7.02 -12.81
N ALA A 151 -5.69 -7.41 -12.13
CA ALA A 151 -5.62 -7.75 -10.72
C ALA A 151 -4.75 -9.00 -10.48
N ILE A 152 -4.93 -10.05 -11.29
CA ILE A 152 -4.11 -11.28 -11.24
C ILE A 152 -2.65 -10.96 -11.60
N GLU A 153 -2.41 -10.19 -12.68
CA GLU A 153 -1.06 -9.72 -13.07
C GLU A 153 -0.37 -9.02 -11.89
N THR A 154 -1.09 -8.13 -11.22
CA THR A 154 -0.56 -7.35 -10.09
C THR A 154 -0.12 -8.24 -8.93
N LEU A 155 -0.94 -9.21 -8.54
CA LEU A 155 -0.61 -10.14 -7.46
C LEU A 155 0.52 -11.11 -7.86
N ASN A 156 0.52 -11.60 -9.08
CA ASN A 156 1.57 -12.49 -9.58
C ASN A 156 2.92 -11.74 -9.63
N PHE A 157 2.91 -10.48 -10.08
CA PHE A 157 4.10 -9.65 -10.10
C PHE A 157 4.62 -9.38 -8.68
N MET A 158 3.74 -9.04 -7.74
CA MET A 158 4.09 -8.88 -6.32
C MET A 158 4.82 -10.11 -5.78
N ASN A 159 4.26 -11.31 -5.99
CA ASN A 159 4.84 -12.55 -5.49
C ASN A 159 6.15 -12.94 -6.20
N LYS A 160 6.36 -12.47 -7.44
CA LYS A 160 7.62 -12.63 -8.16
C LYS A 160 8.71 -11.73 -7.60
N ILE A 161 8.39 -10.50 -7.24
CA ILE A 161 9.37 -9.50 -6.79
C ILE A 161 9.64 -9.62 -5.28
N ILE A 162 8.60 -9.85 -4.47
CA ILE A 162 8.70 -10.04 -3.03
C ILE A 162 8.21 -11.44 -2.69
N SER A 163 9.09 -12.42 -2.85
CA SER A 163 8.73 -13.82 -2.62
C SER A 163 8.26 -14.06 -1.18
N VAL A 164 7.14 -14.78 -1.04
CA VAL A 164 6.63 -15.19 0.28
C VAL A 164 7.53 -16.24 0.97
N ASN A 165 8.38 -16.94 0.20
CA ASN A 165 9.36 -17.88 0.77
C ASN A 165 10.56 -17.16 1.36
N ARG A 166 10.90 -15.97 0.84
CA ARG A 166 12.08 -15.21 1.25
C ARG A 166 11.76 -14.19 2.33
N VAL A 167 10.66 -13.49 2.16
CA VAL A 167 10.16 -12.51 3.12
C VAL A 167 8.77 -12.95 3.53
N GLU A 168 8.63 -13.35 4.77
CA GLU A 168 7.34 -13.79 5.31
C GLU A 168 6.27 -12.71 5.09
N MET A 169 5.07 -13.09 4.73
CA MET A 169 3.94 -12.18 4.58
C MET A 169 3.13 -12.16 5.87
N GLU A 170 2.74 -10.98 6.35
CA GLU A 170 1.85 -10.82 7.48
C GLU A 170 0.52 -11.55 7.25
N ASP A 171 -0.01 -12.22 8.28
CA ASP A 171 -1.13 -13.15 8.14
C ASP A 171 -2.38 -12.51 7.52
N ASN A 172 -2.71 -11.28 7.93
CA ASN A 172 -3.85 -10.54 7.39
C ASN A 172 -3.70 -10.22 5.90
N LEU A 173 -2.50 -9.81 5.48
CA LEU A 173 -2.22 -9.53 4.06
C LEU A 173 -2.19 -10.82 3.24
N PHE A 174 -1.64 -11.89 3.80
CA PHE A 174 -1.57 -13.19 3.13
C PHE A 174 -2.98 -13.75 2.92
N PHE A 175 -3.80 -13.76 3.96
CA PHE A 175 -5.21 -14.18 3.86
C PHE A 175 -5.96 -13.34 2.82
N LYS A 176 -5.82 -12.01 2.86
CA LYS A 176 -6.43 -11.09 1.89
C LYS A 176 -6.01 -11.45 0.45
N MET A 177 -4.73 -11.70 0.21
CA MET A 177 -4.22 -12.09 -1.11
C MET A 177 -4.85 -13.41 -1.59
N VAL A 178 -4.88 -14.42 -0.74
CA VAL A 178 -5.47 -15.74 -1.04
C VAL A 178 -6.95 -15.59 -1.40
N MET A 179 -7.70 -14.80 -0.63
CA MET A 179 -9.12 -14.56 -0.89
C MET A 179 -9.36 -13.79 -2.19
N ILE A 180 -8.46 -12.86 -2.55
CA ILE A 180 -8.54 -12.15 -3.83
C ILE A 180 -8.35 -13.14 -5.00
N TYR A 181 -7.37 -14.05 -4.95
CA TYR A 181 -7.20 -15.07 -5.99
C TYR A 181 -8.46 -15.95 -6.15
N ARG A 182 -9.09 -16.34 -5.02
CA ARG A 182 -10.36 -17.08 -5.04
C ARG A 182 -11.47 -16.30 -5.73
N GLN A 183 -11.64 -15.02 -5.36
CA GLN A 183 -12.67 -14.13 -5.93
C GLN A 183 -12.49 -13.94 -7.44
N LEU A 184 -11.25 -13.91 -7.91
CA LEU A 184 -10.90 -13.74 -9.32
C LEU A 184 -11.02 -15.05 -10.13
N GLY A 185 -11.28 -16.20 -9.50
CA GLY A 185 -11.30 -17.50 -10.15
C GLY A 185 -9.90 -18.04 -10.51
N ALA A 186 -8.84 -17.47 -9.97
CA ALA A 186 -7.47 -17.90 -10.17
C ALA A 186 -7.13 -19.08 -9.23
N TYR A 187 -7.76 -20.23 -9.49
CA TYR A 187 -7.77 -21.39 -8.59
C TYR A 187 -6.40 -22.04 -8.40
N ASP A 188 -5.52 -21.99 -9.39
CA ASP A 188 -4.15 -22.51 -9.26
C ASP A 188 -3.36 -21.71 -8.22
N GLN A 189 -3.43 -20.37 -8.30
CA GLN A 189 -2.79 -19.47 -7.34
C GLN A 189 -3.47 -19.56 -5.97
N PHE A 190 -4.80 -19.64 -5.94
CA PHE A 190 -5.56 -19.84 -4.71
C PHE A 190 -5.12 -21.12 -3.99
N SER A 191 -5.05 -22.26 -4.68
CA SER A 191 -4.60 -23.53 -4.10
C SER A 191 -3.15 -23.44 -3.62
N LYS A 192 -2.25 -22.96 -4.48
CA LYS A 192 -0.81 -22.82 -4.17
C LYS A 192 -0.54 -22.00 -2.93
N TYR A 193 -1.13 -20.79 -2.85
CA TYR A 193 -0.88 -19.88 -1.75
C TYR A 193 -1.77 -20.18 -0.54
N GLY A 194 -2.96 -20.74 -0.75
CA GLY A 194 -3.85 -21.20 0.30
C GLY A 194 -3.22 -22.31 1.14
N MET A 195 -2.62 -23.31 0.52
CA MET A 195 -1.90 -24.36 1.23
C MET A 195 -0.73 -23.78 2.04
N LYS A 196 0.09 -22.92 1.45
CA LYS A 196 1.18 -22.25 2.18
C LYS A 196 0.68 -21.43 3.39
N PHE A 197 -0.46 -20.78 3.26
CA PHE A 197 -1.06 -20.04 4.37
C PHE A 197 -1.52 -20.97 5.49
N VAL A 198 -2.17 -22.10 5.14
CA VAL A 198 -2.60 -23.11 6.11
C VAL A 198 -1.40 -23.72 6.84
N ASP A 199 -0.35 -24.10 6.11
CA ASP A 199 0.89 -24.64 6.70
C ASP A 199 1.50 -23.64 7.70
N LYS A 200 1.65 -22.37 7.30
CA LYS A 200 2.16 -21.31 8.17
C LYS A 200 1.35 -21.14 9.47
N VAL A 201 0.02 -21.10 9.36
CA VAL A 201 -0.85 -20.94 10.54
C VAL A 201 -0.79 -22.17 11.43
N THR A 202 -0.70 -23.36 10.82
CA THR A 202 -0.59 -24.62 11.56
C THR A 202 0.73 -24.71 12.35
N GLU A 203 1.84 -24.27 11.76
CA GLU A 203 3.13 -24.20 12.46
C GLU A 203 3.07 -23.25 13.65
N LYS A 204 2.54 -22.05 13.46
CA LYS A 204 2.36 -21.07 14.57
C LYS A 204 1.51 -21.62 15.71
N ILE A 205 0.44 -22.37 15.41
CA ILE A 205 -0.40 -22.99 16.44
C ILE A 205 0.39 -24.05 17.22
N LYS A 206 1.22 -24.85 16.54
CA LYS A 206 2.06 -25.85 17.19
C LYS A 206 3.11 -25.22 18.09
N GLU A 207 3.80 -24.18 17.64
CA GLU A 207 4.79 -23.43 18.41
C GLU A 207 4.19 -22.79 19.67
N ASN A 208 3.02 -22.17 19.53
CA ASN A 208 2.32 -21.57 20.68
C ASN A 208 1.82 -22.62 21.71
N ARG A 209 1.52 -23.86 21.28
CA ARG A 209 1.17 -24.93 22.22
C ARG A 209 2.38 -25.42 23.00
N VAL A 210 3.53 -25.55 22.35
CA VAL A 210 4.77 -25.99 23.03
C VAL A 210 5.27 -24.95 24.03
N SER A 211 4.97 -23.67 23.83
CA SER A 211 5.34 -22.60 24.78
C SER A 211 4.43 -22.49 26.00
N LEU A 212 3.33 -23.28 26.08
CA LEU A 212 2.39 -23.30 27.19
C LEU A 212 2.53 -24.57 28.07
N GLU A 213 3.35 -25.54 27.67
CA GLU A 213 3.79 -26.70 28.43
C GLU A 213 5.17 -26.47 29.08
#